data_1d2d3054a2725aa67c74aed1387db36d
#
_entry.id   1d2d3054a2725aa67c74aed1387db36d
#
_cell.length_a   1.000
_cell.length_b   1.000
_cell.length_c   1.000
_cell.angle_alpha   90.00
_cell.angle_beta   90.00
_cell.angle_gamma   90.00
#
_symmetry.space_group_name_H-M   'P 1'
#
loop_
_entity.id
_entity.type
_entity.pdbx_description
1 polymer ?
#
loop_
_entity_poly.entity_id
_entity_poly.type
_entity_poly.pdbx_seq_one_letter_code
_entity_poly.pdbx_strand_id
1 'polypeptide(L)'
;AGSTHVIKSAQQMGRFLSRRICFTDNFTHLIGSFEEVQIAEVNIHGTPLVGQRLRDANLREEYGVNVVGMWERGTFELPAPESMLNNHTVLLLAGTETNFKKYDSAFKEFALNTAPVIIIGAGRVGRETAKALEEMGIPYRFIETDEKKAGMVSHAIVGDAADKSVLGRAGINKSPAVVITSHNDESNIYLTIYCRKLRPDIQIVTRAFVQRNVEPLHRAGADFVISQDHMGATSIFNLLRRAKILMVTEGLDVFSQKTPHSLVDVKVKDSKIREKTGCSI
;
A
#
# COMPACT_ATOMS: atom_id res chain seq x y z
N ALA A 1 18.80 -14.91 26.02
CA ALA A 1 18.77 -15.29 24.62
C ALA A 1 19.58 -14.26 23.84
N GLY A 2 20.74 -14.64 23.26
CA GLY A 2 21.72 -13.74 22.63
C GLY A 2 21.34 -13.20 21.22
N SER A 3 20.06 -12.87 20.97
CA SER A 3 19.66 -12.25 19.71
C SER A 3 20.03 -10.77 19.72
N THR A 4 20.80 -10.32 18.72
CA THR A 4 21.20 -8.90 18.54
C THR A 4 20.09 -8.10 17.84
N HIS A 5 19.21 -8.75 17.09
CA HIS A 5 18.10 -8.11 16.36
C HIS A 5 16.85 -8.95 16.40
N VAL A 6 15.69 -8.31 16.59
CA VAL A 6 14.37 -8.96 16.60
C VAL A 6 13.48 -8.27 15.57
N ILE A 7 13.02 -9.04 14.58
CA ILE A 7 12.07 -8.57 13.57
C ILE A 7 10.65 -8.76 14.12
N LYS A 8 9.95 -7.67 14.37
CA LYS A 8 8.55 -7.66 14.83
C LYS A 8 7.62 -7.70 13.62
N SER A 9 7.48 -8.86 12.98
CA SER A 9 6.75 -9.04 11.72
C SER A 9 5.31 -8.52 11.77
N ALA A 10 4.57 -8.75 12.87
CA ALA A 10 3.21 -8.25 13.01
C ALA A 10 3.14 -6.71 13.03
N GLN A 11 4.10 -6.07 13.70
CA GLN A 11 4.19 -4.61 13.77
C GLN A 11 4.54 -4.01 12.41
N GLN A 12 5.51 -4.59 11.72
CA GLN A 12 5.86 -4.17 10.36
C GLN A 12 4.65 -4.32 9.43
N MET A 13 4.00 -5.50 9.45
CA MET A 13 2.81 -5.77 8.63
C MET A 13 1.68 -4.77 8.93
N GLY A 14 1.37 -4.52 10.19
CA GLY A 14 0.33 -3.57 10.60
C GLY A 14 0.61 -2.16 10.07
N ARG A 15 1.86 -1.69 10.17
CA ARG A 15 2.28 -0.40 9.61
C ARG A 15 2.21 -0.37 8.08
N PHE A 16 2.57 -1.45 7.41
CA PHE A 16 2.44 -1.52 5.95
C PHE A 16 0.97 -1.45 5.50
N LEU A 17 0.10 -2.22 6.16
CA LEU A 17 -1.33 -2.23 5.84
C LEU A 17 -1.98 -0.86 6.09
N SER A 18 -1.68 -0.21 7.24
CA SER A 18 -2.24 1.11 7.55
C SER A 18 -1.81 2.19 6.56
N ARG A 19 -0.56 2.14 6.13
CA ARG A 19 0.00 3.09 5.16
C ARG A 19 -0.61 2.99 3.77
N ARG A 20 -1.22 1.87 3.41
CA ARG A 20 -1.93 1.71 2.14
C ARG A 20 -3.34 2.30 2.15
N ILE A 21 -3.82 2.70 3.32
CA ILE A 21 -5.13 3.32 3.47
C ILE A 21 -4.98 4.81 3.20
N CYS A 22 -5.57 5.26 2.11
CA CYS A 22 -5.43 6.63 1.66
C CYS A 22 -6.54 7.49 2.22
N PHE A 23 -6.26 8.20 3.30
CA PHE A 23 -7.20 9.18 3.87
C PHE A 23 -6.55 10.03 4.97
N THR A 24 -5.25 10.33 4.83
CA THR A 24 -4.54 11.23 5.74
C THR A 24 -4.30 12.59 5.09
N ASP A 25 -3.96 13.57 5.90
CA ASP A 25 -3.57 14.93 5.45
C ASP A 25 -2.39 14.94 4.45
N ASN A 26 -1.68 13.82 4.32
CA ASN A 26 -0.59 13.62 3.39
C ASN A 26 -0.97 12.52 2.39
N PHE A 27 -1.18 12.89 1.14
CA PHE A 27 -1.44 11.94 0.05
C PHE A 27 -0.20 11.13 -0.30
N THR A 28 0.98 11.75 -0.18
CA THR A 28 2.24 11.10 -0.49
C THR A 28 2.68 10.22 0.66
N HIS A 29 2.73 8.91 0.41
CA HIS A 29 3.27 7.95 1.34
C HIS A 29 4.73 7.68 1.02
N LEU A 30 5.63 8.28 1.82
CA LEU A 30 7.07 8.10 1.65
C LEU A 30 7.48 6.64 1.91
N ILE A 31 8.04 6.00 0.88
CA ILE A 31 8.59 4.64 0.95
C ILE A 31 10.04 4.70 1.39
N GLY A 32 10.79 5.67 0.90
CA GLY A 32 12.18 5.89 1.25
C GLY A 32 12.84 7.00 0.45
N SER A 33 14.14 7.19 0.70
CA SER A 33 14.91 8.26 0.08
C SER A 33 16.29 7.77 -0.36
N PHE A 34 16.77 8.35 -1.44
CA PHE A 34 18.13 8.23 -1.94
C PHE A 34 18.68 9.65 -2.10
N GLU A 35 19.53 10.07 -1.16
CA GLU A 35 20.02 11.44 -1.04
C GLU A 35 18.84 12.45 -0.97
N GLU A 36 18.74 13.37 -1.92
CA GLU A 36 17.67 14.37 -1.97
C GLU A 36 16.38 13.86 -2.65
N VAL A 37 16.48 12.75 -3.40
CA VAL A 37 15.35 12.16 -4.10
C VAL A 37 14.59 11.23 -3.16
N GLN A 38 13.32 11.48 -2.99
CA GLN A 38 12.40 10.65 -2.25
C GLN A 38 11.53 9.85 -3.21
N ILE A 39 11.16 8.65 -2.79
CA ILE A 39 10.20 7.80 -3.49
C ILE A 39 8.96 7.68 -2.61
N ALA A 40 7.82 8.00 -3.19
CA ALA A 40 6.55 7.93 -2.49
C ALA A 40 5.47 7.24 -3.33
N GLU A 41 4.57 6.58 -2.65
CA GLU A 41 3.33 6.08 -3.24
C GLU A 41 2.20 7.07 -3.02
N VAL A 42 1.34 7.18 -4.02
CA VAL A 42 0.14 7.99 -3.97
C VAL A 42 -1.02 7.19 -4.55
N ASN A 43 -2.06 7.02 -3.78
CA ASN A 43 -3.33 6.56 -4.31
C ASN A 43 -4.13 7.77 -4.79
N ILE A 44 -4.64 7.71 -5.99
CA ILE A 44 -5.38 8.80 -6.59
C ILE A 44 -6.91 8.67 -6.45
N HIS A 45 -7.38 7.66 -5.69
CA HIS A 45 -8.80 7.44 -5.47
C HIS A 45 -9.52 8.71 -4.99
N GLY A 46 -10.61 9.05 -5.65
CA GLY A 46 -11.41 10.22 -5.28
C GLY A 46 -10.78 11.58 -5.59
N THR A 47 -9.60 11.62 -6.22
CA THR A 47 -8.97 12.86 -6.67
C THR A 47 -9.41 13.24 -8.09
N PRO A 48 -9.25 14.50 -8.49
CA PRO A 48 -9.50 14.94 -9.86
C PRO A 48 -8.61 14.29 -10.93
N LEU A 49 -7.56 13.58 -10.52
CA LEU A 49 -6.68 12.85 -11.44
C LEU A 49 -7.36 11.65 -12.08
N VAL A 50 -8.39 11.09 -11.41
CA VAL A 50 -9.14 9.93 -11.92
C VAL A 50 -9.85 10.29 -13.22
N GLY A 51 -9.68 9.44 -14.23
CA GLY A 51 -10.25 9.62 -15.58
C GLY A 51 -9.39 10.45 -16.52
N GLN A 52 -8.26 11.01 -16.05
CA GLN A 52 -7.31 11.71 -16.90
C GLN A 52 -6.27 10.76 -17.50
N ARG A 53 -5.63 11.18 -18.59
CA ARG A 53 -4.39 10.56 -19.05
C ARG A 53 -3.21 11.14 -18.28
N LEU A 54 -2.18 10.35 -18.10
CA LEU A 54 -1.01 10.76 -17.33
C LEU A 54 -0.40 12.08 -17.83
N ARG A 55 -0.33 12.27 -19.17
CA ARG A 55 0.16 13.52 -19.77
C ARG A 55 -0.70 14.75 -19.43
N ASP A 56 -2.01 14.56 -19.27
CA ASP A 56 -2.96 15.65 -19.04
C ASP A 56 -2.97 16.06 -17.56
N ALA A 57 -2.48 15.18 -16.68
CA ALA A 57 -2.35 15.42 -15.24
C ALA A 57 -1.22 16.41 -14.87
N ASN A 58 -0.31 16.73 -15.78
CA ASN A 58 0.77 17.73 -15.65
C ASN A 58 1.58 17.65 -14.34
N LEU A 59 1.70 16.47 -13.73
CA LEU A 59 2.26 16.27 -12.38
C LEU A 59 3.69 16.81 -12.25
N ARG A 60 4.49 16.66 -13.30
CA ARG A 60 5.87 17.15 -13.32
C ARG A 60 5.93 18.69 -13.39
N GLU A 61 5.12 19.29 -14.22
CA GLU A 61 5.16 20.73 -14.45
C GLU A 61 4.53 21.49 -13.29
N GLU A 62 3.42 20.96 -12.75
CA GLU A 62 2.71 21.61 -11.66
C GLU A 62 3.35 21.36 -10.29
N TYR A 63 3.77 20.13 -10.00
CA TYR A 63 4.24 19.77 -8.65
C TYR A 63 5.73 19.41 -8.59
N GLY A 64 6.39 19.22 -9.73
CA GLY A 64 7.79 18.83 -9.82
C GLY A 64 8.02 17.34 -9.49
N VAL A 65 6.97 16.52 -9.44
CA VAL A 65 7.07 15.09 -9.19
C VAL A 65 7.10 14.30 -10.49
N ASN A 66 7.93 13.26 -10.55
CA ASN A 66 7.98 12.35 -11.69
C ASN A 66 7.26 11.05 -11.35
N VAL A 67 6.38 10.60 -12.25
CA VAL A 67 5.77 9.28 -12.15
C VAL A 67 6.77 8.25 -12.66
N VAL A 68 7.25 7.38 -11.79
CA VAL A 68 8.24 6.35 -12.11
C VAL A 68 7.63 4.96 -12.23
N GLY A 69 6.40 4.80 -11.79
CA GLY A 69 5.63 3.57 -11.90
C GLY A 69 4.15 3.81 -11.66
N MET A 70 3.34 2.89 -12.14
CA MET A 70 1.91 2.83 -11.90
C MET A 70 1.56 1.42 -11.42
N TRP A 71 0.65 1.34 -10.48
CA TRP A 71 0.20 0.08 -9.91
C TRP A 71 -1.31 0.02 -9.91
N GLU A 72 -1.87 -1.05 -10.43
CA GLU A 72 -3.30 -1.30 -10.42
C GLU A 72 -3.59 -2.77 -10.12
N ARG A 73 -4.17 -3.04 -8.95
CA ARG A 73 -4.63 -4.37 -8.52
C ARG A 73 -3.64 -5.51 -8.81
N GLY A 74 -2.40 -5.35 -8.36
CA GLY A 74 -1.37 -6.38 -8.53
C GLY A 74 -0.59 -6.32 -9.84
N THR A 75 -0.94 -5.44 -10.75
CA THR A 75 -0.23 -5.24 -12.01
C THR A 75 0.60 -3.97 -11.95
N PHE A 76 1.92 -4.12 -12.13
CA PHE A 76 2.82 -2.97 -12.27
C PHE A 76 2.99 -2.62 -13.74
N GLU A 77 2.87 -1.33 -14.05
CA GLU A 77 3.08 -0.79 -15.38
C GLU A 77 4.06 0.37 -15.35
N LEU A 78 4.90 0.44 -16.37
CA LEU A 78 5.71 1.64 -16.59
C LEU A 78 4.80 2.75 -17.12
N PRO A 79 4.94 3.97 -16.59
CA PRO A 79 4.10 5.08 -17.00
C PRO A 79 4.35 5.45 -18.46
N ALA A 80 3.28 5.60 -19.22
CA ALA A 80 3.28 6.13 -20.56
C ALA A 80 2.38 7.38 -20.61
N PRO A 81 2.64 8.36 -21.50
CA PRO A 81 1.83 9.58 -21.58
C PRO A 81 0.33 9.30 -21.77
N GLU A 82 0.00 8.19 -22.45
CA GLU A 82 -1.37 7.78 -22.75
C GLU A 82 -2.01 6.91 -21.65
N SER A 83 -1.25 6.54 -20.61
CA SER A 83 -1.77 5.72 -19.51
C SER A 83 -2.94 6.41 -18.84
N MET A 84 -4.05 5.69 -18.67
CA MET A 84 -5.24 6.19 -18.00
C MET A 84 -5.10 6.06 -16.48
N LEU A 85 -5.47 7.08 -15.77
CA LEU A 85 -5.49 7.13 -14.32
C LEU A 85 -6.87 6.69 -13.83
N ASN A 86 -6.95 5.46 -13.34
CA ASN A 86 -8.19 4.85 -12.85
C ASN A 86 -8.36 5.04 -11.34
N ASN A 87 -9.56 4.78 -10.85
CA ASN A 87 -9.89 4.95 -9.42
C ASN A 87 -9.09 4.02 -8.47
N HIS A 88 -8.44 3.00 -9.01
CA HIS A 88 -7.60 2.04 -8.28
C HIS A 88 -6.11 2.18 -8.59
N THR A 89 -5.75 3.22 -9.35
CA THR A 89 -4.35 3.48 -9.70
C THR A 89 -3.59 4.02 -8.51
N VAL A 90 -2.44 3.44 -8.26
CA VAL A 90 -1.44 3.94 -7.33
C VAL A 90 -0.25 4.41 -8.14
N LEU A 91 0.13 5.66 -7.96
CA LEU A 91 1.30 6.23 -8.60
C LEU A 91 2.52 6.03 -7.70
N LEU A 92 3.62 5.62 -8.30
CA LEU A 92 4.92 5.69 -7.69
C LEU A 92 5.61 6.97 -8.17
N LEU A 93 5.83 7.88 -7.24
CA LEU A 93 6.36 9.20 -7.53
C LEU A 93 7.81 9.32 -7.04
N ALA A 94 8.64 10.02 -7.81
CA ALA A 94 9.95 10.47 -7.41
C ALA A 94 9.99 12.01 -7.38
N GLY A 95 10.55 12.58 -6.32
CA GLY A 95 10.64 14.03 -6.13
C GLY A 95 11.41 14.40 -4.89
N THR A 96 11.53 15.69 -4.62
CA THR A 96 12.09 16.21 -3.37
C THR A 96 11.00 16.35 -2.30
N GLU A 97 11.37 16.52 -1.05
CA GLU A 97 10.42 16.81 0.03
C GLU A 97 9.54 18.02 -0.28
N THR A 98 10.11 19.06 -0.90
CA THR A 98 9.37 20.26 -1.30
C THR A 98 8.32 19.95 -2.37
N ASN A 99 8.66 19.09 -3.35
CA ASN A 99 7.72 18.67 -4.39
C ASN A 99 6.52 17.93 -3.79
N PHE A 100 6.77 17.01 -2.85
CA PHE A 100 5.71 16.27 -2.18
C PHE A 100 4.84 17.15 -1.29
N LYS A 101 5.40 18.10 -0.55
CA LYS A 101 4.61 19.08 0.20
C LYS A 101 3.68 19.90 -0.69
N LYS A 102 4.15 20.28 -1.89
CA LYS A 102 3.34 21.01 -2.88
C LYS A 102 2.20 20.12 -3.40
N TYR A 103 2.51 18.87 -3.72
CA TYR A 103 1.52 17.89 -4.16
C TYR A 103 0.45 17.67 -3.07
N ASP A 104 0.85 17.35 -1.85
CA ASP A 104 -0.05 17.11 -0.72
C ASP A 104 -0.97 18.32 -0.46
N SER A 105 -0.42 19.53 -0.52
CA SER A 105 -1.21 20.75 -0.32
C SER A 105 -2.31 20.93 -1.38
N ALA A 106 -2.03 20.54 -2.64
CA ALA A 106 -2.99 20.66 -3.72
C ALA A 106 -4.15 19.64 -3.62
N PHE A 107 -3.89 18.49 -3.04
CA PHE A 107 -4.89 17.41 -2.94
C PHE A 107 -5.52 17.27 -1.55
N LYS A 108 -5.09 18.06 -0.58
CA LYS A 108 -5.52 17.98 0.82
C LYS A 108 -7.05 17.92 1.02
N GLU A 109 -7.81 18.67 0.26
CA GLU A 109 -9.28 18.71 0.38
C GLU A 109 -9.97 17.43 -0.10
N PHE A 110 -9.31 16.57 -0.87
CA PHE A 110 -9.83 15.28 -1.32
C PHE A 110 -9.63 14.16 -0.31
N ALA A 111 -8.86 14.40 0.79
CA ALA A 111 -8.58 13.43 1.87
C ALA A 111 -9.73 13.26 2.88
N LEU A 112 -10.81 14.01 2.77
CA LEU A 112 -11.78 14.19 3.84
C LEU A 112 -12.84 13.07 3.96
N ASN A 113 -12.43 11.80 4.02
CA ASN A 113 -13.36 10.77 4.49
C ASN A 113 -13.10 10.46 5.98
N THR A 114 -13.94 10.97 6.87
CA THR A 114 -13.84 10.79 8.33
C THR A 114 -14.51 9.51 8.83
N ALA A 115 -15.10 8.70 7.95
CA ALA A 115 -15.73 7.45 8.35
C ALA A 115 -14.69 6.42 8.79
N PRO A 116 -15.00 5.55 9.78
CA PRO A 116 -14.05 4.56 10.27
C PRO A 116 -13.63 3.54 9.21
N VAL A 117 -12.33 3.24 9.17
CA VAL A 117 -11.76 2.09 8.43
C VAL A 117 -12.22 0.80 9.11
N ILE A 118 -12.63 -0.19 8.35
CA ILE A 118 -13.02 -1.49 8.88
C ILE A 118 -11.80 -2.41 8.91
N ILE A 119 -11.47 -2.96 10.07
CA ILE A 119 -10.42 -3.97 10.24
C ILE A 119 -11.11 -5.31 10.53
N ILE A 120 -10.95 -6.28 9.63
CA ILE A 120 -11.47 -7.63 9.83
C ILE A 120 -10.37 -8.50 10.45
N GLY A 121 -10.59 -8.91 11.69
CA GLY A 121 -9.69 -9.71 12.51
C GLY A 121 -8.92 -8.89 13.56
N ALA A 122 -9.16 -9.16 14.85
CA ALA A 122 -8.47 -8.55 15.98
C ALA A 122 -7.23 -9.36 16.46
N GLY A 123 -6.59 -10.07 15.53
CA GLY A 123 -5.34 -10.77 15.77
C GLY A 123 -4.15 -9.80 15.95
N ARG A 124 -2.94 -10.33 16.05
CA ARG A 124 -1.72 -9.51 16.24
C ARG A 124 -1.55 -8.44 15.14
N VAL A 125 -1.73 -8.82 13.88
CA VAL A 125 -1.58 -7.89 12.75
C VAL A 125 -2.68 -6.82 12.78
N GLY A 126 -3.95 -7.22 12.97
CA GLY A 126 -5.07 -6.26 13.04
C GLY A 126 -4.87 -5.22 14.15
N ARG A 127 -4.42 -5.64 15.34
CA ARG A 127 -4.13 -4.72 16.45
C ARG A 127 -2.98 -3.76 16.14
N GLU A 128 -1.92 -4.23 15.49
CA GLU A 128 -0.83 -3.36 15.06
C GLU A 128 -1.25 -2.40 13.93
N THR A 129 -2.17 -2.85 13.06
CA THR A 129 -2.80 -1.97 12.06
C THR A 129 -3.61 -0.87 12.74
N ALA A 130 -4.47 -1.24 13.69
CA ALA A 130 -5.29 -0.28 14.44
C ALA A 130 -4.42 0.76 15.18
N LYS A 131 -3.37 0.28 15.87
CA LYS A 131 -2.41 1.18 16.53
C LYS A 131 -1.76 2.16 15.57
N ALA A 132 -1.37 1.70 14.38
CA ALA A 132 -0.78 2.59 13.38
C ALA A 132 -1.81 3.60 12.82
N LEU A 133 -3.08 3.19 12.62
CA LEU A 133 -4.16 4.11 12.24
C LEU A 133 -4.43 5.15 13.34
N GLU A 134 -4.40 4.75 14.61
CA GLU A 134 -4.54 5.64 15.75
C GLU A 134 -3.41 6.68 15.83
N GLU A 135 -2.16 6.26 15.60
CA GLU A 135 -0.99 7.15 15.49
C GLU A 135 -1.15 8.17 14.34
N MET A 136 -1.91 7.83 13.29
CA MET A 136 -2.22 8.69 12.14
C MET A 136 -3.53 9.50 12.31
N GLY A 137 -4.24 9.35 13.44
CA GLY A 137 -5.52 10.02 13.68
C GLY A 137 -6.69 9.47 12.84
N ILE A 138 -6.57 8.28 12.25
CA ILE A 138 -7.58 7.67 11.40
C ILE A 138 -8.53 6.82 12.25
N PRO A 139 -9.84 7.09 12.26
CA PRO A 139 -10.80 6.29 12.99
C PRO A 139 -10.94 4.90 12.37
N TYR A 140 -11.09 3.90 13.22
CA TYR A 140 -11.24 2.51 12.79
C TYR A 140 -12.32 1.76 13.59
N ARG A 141 -12.72 0.60 13.08
CA ARG A 141 -13.67 -0.30 13.73
C ARG A 141 -13.30 -1.75 13.42
N PHE A 142 -13.29 -2.61 14.43
CA PHE A 142 -13.03 -4.03 14.25
C PHE A 142 -14.29 -4.83 13.97
N ILE A 143 -14.13 -5.90 13.17
CA ILE A 143 -15.04 -7.05 13.13
C ILE A 143 -14.21 -8.26 13.56
N GLU A 144 -14.67 -8.98 14.60
CA GLU A 144 -13.99 -10.17 15.13
C GLU A 144 -15.04 -11.20 15.57
N THR A 145 -14.81 -12.47 15.21
CA THR A 145 -15.70 -13.58 15.59
C THR A 145 -15.47 -14.07 17.01
N ASP A 146 -14.24 -13.98 17.49
CA ASP A 146 -13.84 -14.42 18.83
C ASP A 146 -14.12 -13.30 19.85
N GLU A 147 -15.09 -13.51 20.74
CA GLU A 147 -15.46 -12.54 21.77
C GLU A 147 -14.29 -12.15 22.70
N LYS A 148 -13.38 -13.11 23.00
CA LYS A 148 -12.22 -12.81 23.84
C LYS A 148 -11.26 -11.84 23.14
N LYS A 149 -11.02 -12.03 21.85
CA LYS A 149 -10.17 -11.12 21.06
C LYS A 149 -10.86 -9.78 20.86
N ALA A 150 -12.17 -9.77 20.61
CA ALA A 150 -12.95 -8.54 20.50
C ALA A 150 -12.90 -7.72 21.79
N GLY A 151 -12.94 -8.37 22.97
CA GLY A 151 -12.79 -7.70 24.26
C GLY A 151 -11.40 -7.11 24.53
N MET A 152 -10.39 -7.42 23.72
CA MET A 152 -9.02 -6.88 23.84
C MET A 152 -8.79 -5.61 23.04
N VAL A 153 -9.76 -5.15 22.27
CA VAL A 153 -9.63 -3.98 21.36
C VAL A 153 -10.81 -3.04 21.51
N SER A 154 -10.56 -1.77 21.24
CA SER A 154 -11.62 -0.75 21.20
C SER A 154 -12.42 -0.87 19.88
N HIS A 155 -13.66 -0.41 19.91
CA HIS A 155 -14.53 -0.30 18.73
C HIS A 155 -14.75 -1.64 18.00
N ALA A 156 -14.84 -2.76 18.74
CA ALA A 156 -15.10 -4.07 18.16
C ALA A 156 -16.59 -4.34 17.96
N ILE A 157 -16.89 -4.98 16.85
CA ILE A 157 -18.18 -5.61 16.57
C ILE A 157 -17.93 -7.13 16.57
N VAL A 158 -18.55 -7.82 17.50
CA VAL A 158 -18.53 -9.28 17.51
C VAL A 158 -19.45 -9.80 16.41
N GLY A 159 -18.90 -10.65 15.55
CA GLY A 159 -19.65 -11.28 14.46
C GLY A 159 -18.76 -11.72 13.31
N ASP A 160 -19.38 -12.43 12.38
CA ASP A 160 -18.72 -12.89 11.16
C ASP A 160 -18.83 -11.80 10.06
N ALA A 161 -17.69 -11.40 9.49
CA ALA A 161 -17.63 -10.46 8.38
C ALA A 161 -18.28 -11.02 7.09
N ALA A 162 -18.54 -12.31 7.00
CA ALA A 162 -19.35 -12.93 5.96
C ALA A 162 -20.85 -12.59 6.07
N ASP A 163 -21.30 -12.07 7.20
CA ASP A 163 -22.68 -11.61 7.40
C ASP A 163 -22.79 -10.14 6.99
N LYS A 164 -23.72 -9.86 6.04
CA LYS A 164 -24.03 -8.52 5.56
C LYS A 164 -24.47 -7.58 6.70
N SER A 165 -25.19 -8.09 7.70
CA SER A 165 -25.65 -7.30 8.83
C SER A 165 -24.49 -6.83 9.71
N VAL A 166 -23.47 -7.66 9.89
CA VAL A 166 -22.25 -7.34 10.63
C VAL A 166 -21.43 -6.27 9.90
N LEU A 167 -21.21 -6.44 8.59
CA LEU A 167 -20.56 -5.41 7.76
C LEU A 167 -21.36 -4.11 7.73
N GLY A 168 -22.70 -4.20 7.69
CA GLY A 168 -23.58 -3.02 7.78
C GLY A 168 -23.42 -2.25 9.08
N ARG A 169 -23.39 -2.95 10.24
CA ARG A 169 -23.12 -2.35 11.56
C ARG A 169 -21.70 -1.74 11.64
N ALA A 170 -20.74 -2.36 10.96
CA ALA A 170 -19.41 -1.81 10.87
C ALA A 170 -19.31 -0.56 9.99
N GLY A 171 -20.34 -0.28 9.19
CA GLY A 171 -20.43 0.93 8.38
C GLY A 171 -19.81 0.79 6.99
N ILE A 172 -19.82 -0.40 6.39
CA ILE A 172 -19.19 -0.67 5.08
C ILE A 172 -19.68 0.30 3.98
N ASN A 173 -20.91 0.77 4.06
CA ASN A 173 -21.49 1.68 3.09
C ASN A 173 -20.82 3.08 3.08
N LYS A 174 -20.17 3.47 4.17
CA LYS A 174 -19.52 4.77 4.32
C LYS A 174 -18.01 4.65 4.52
N SER A 175 -17.55 3.46 4.93
CA SER A 175 -16.14 3.22 5.18
C SER A 175 -15.30 3.48 3.93
N PRO A 176 -14.16 4.16 4.06
CA PRO A 176 -13.22 4.38 2.96
C PRO A 176 -12.48 3.10 2.56
N ALA A 177 -12.19 2.24 3.53
CA ALA A 177 -11.39 1.05 3.30
C ALA A 177 -11.77 -0.10 4.22
N VAL A 178 -11.48 -1.31 3.75
CA VAL A 178 -11.49 -2.54 4.53
C VAL A 178 -10.09 -3.13 4.56
N VAL A 179 -9.60 -3.44 5.76
CA VAL A 179 -8.33 -4.14 5.97
C VAL A 179 -8.61 -5.55 6.47
N ILE A 180 -8.20 -6.55 5.69
CA ILE A 180 -8.46 -7.95 6.01
C ILE A 180 -7.18 -8.57 6.56
N THR A 181 -7.22 -9.01 7.85
CA THR A 181 -6.02 -9.46 8.58
C THR A 181 -6.15 -10.87 9.15
N SER A 182 -7.12 -11.68 8.68
CA SER A 182 -7.28 -13.04 9.19
C SER A 182 -6.05 -13.92 8.88
N HIS A 183 -5.88 -15.03 9.63
CA HIS A 183 -4.75 -15.95 9.42
C HIS A 183 -4.97 -16.95 8.27
N ASN A 184 -6.18 -17.01 7.73
CA ASN A 184 -6.56 -17.94 6.68
C ASN A 184 -6.72 -17.20 5.36
N ASP A 185 -5.87 -17.52 4.39
CA ASP A 185 -5.87 -16.86 3.09
C ASP A 185 -7.14 -17.16 2.27
N GLU A 186 -7.75 -18.32 2.43
CA GLU A 186 -9.01 -18.69 1.78
C GLU A 186 -10.14 -17.79 2.30
N SER A 187 -10.18 -17.55 3.61
CA SER A 187 -11.09 -16.57 4.22
C SER A 187 -10.82 -15.16 3.73
N ASN A 188 -9.54 -14.79 3.59
CA ASN A 188 -9.16 -13.46 3.07
C ASN A 188 -9.63 -13.28 1.62
N ILE A 189 -9.48 -14.30 0.76
CA ILE A 189 -9.98 -14.30 -0.63
C ILE A 189 -11.50 -14.16 -0.64
N TYR A 190 -12.22 -14.97 0.15
CA TYR A 190 -13.67 -14.91 0.23
C TYR A 190 -14.17 -13.53 0.68
N LEU A 191 -13.61 -13.00 1.77
CA LEU A 191 -14.00 -11.69 2.30
C LEU A 191 -13.68 -10.56 1.34
N THR A 192 -12.56 -10.67 0.59
CA THR A 192 -12.21 -9.72 -0.47
C THR A 192 -13.29 -9.69 -1.56
N ILE A 193 -13.68 -10.86 -2.09
CA ILE A 193 -14.76 -10.97 -3.09
C ILE A 193 -16.05 -10.39 -2.52
N TYR A 194 -16.37 -10.73 -1.28
CA TYR A 194 -17.63 -10.33 -0.67
C TYR A 194 -17.72 -8.81 -0.44
N CYS A 195 -16.67 -8.21 0.13
CA CYS A 195 -16.59 -6.76 0.31
C CYS A 195 -16.64 -6.02 -1.02
N ARG A 196 -15.91 -6.50 -2.05
CA ARG A 196 -15.92 -5.92 -3.39
C ARG A 196 -17.29 -5.99 -4.06
N LYS A 197 -18.04 -7.07 -3.86
CA LYS A 197 -19.43 -7.18 -4.36
C LYS A 197 -20.39 -6.23 -3.64
N LEU A 198 -20.21 -6.03 -2.34
CA LEU A 198 -21.06 -5.09 -1.57
C LEU A 198 -20.74 -3.63 -1.89
N ARG A 199 -19.48 -3.31 -2.08
CA ARG A 199 -18.97 -1.98 -2.37
C ARG A 199 -17.92 -2.06 -3.47
N PRO A 200 -18.32 -1.89 -4.75
CA PRO A 200 -17.38 -1.96 -5.89
C PRO A 200 -16.25 -0.94 -5.86
N ASP A 201 -16.45 0.18 -5.18
CA ASP A 201 -15.53 1.31 -5.06
C ASP A 201 -14.66 1.30 -3.80
N ILE A 202 -14.96 0.44 -2.81
CA ILE A 202 -14.22 0.45 -1.54
C ILE A 202 -12.76 0.02 -1.74
N GLN A 203 -11.84 0.69 -1.04
CA GLN A 203 -10.46 0.22 -1.00
C GLN A 203 -10.35 -1.06 -0.16
N ILE A 204 -9.70 -2.08 -0.69
CA ILE A 204 -9.46 -3.35 0.02
C ILE A 204 -7.97 -3.60 0.14
N VAL A 205 -7.50 -3.59 1.37
CA VAL A 205 -6.12 -3.90 1.73
C VAL A 205 -6.12 -5.23 2.47
N THR A 206 -5.32 -6.18 2.05
CA THR A 206 -5.29 -7.49 2.68
C THR A 206 -3.86 -8.01 2.84
N ARG A 207 -3.70 -8.96 3.75
CA ARG A 207 -2.46 -9.71 3.83
C ARG A 207 -2.61 -11.07 3.16
N ALA A 208 -1.52 -11.58 2.58
CA ALA A 208 -1.32 -12.98 2.26
C ALA A 208 -0.40 -13.62 3.31
N PHE A 209 -0.75 -14.81 3.79
CA PHE A 209 0.14 -15.58 4.65
C PHE A 209 1.26 -16.21 3.81
N VAL A 210 0.90 -16.79 2.65
CA VAL A 210 1.85 -17.38 1.71
C VAL A 210 1.86 -16.62 0.38
N GLN A 211 3.05 -16.48 -0.20
CA GLN A 211 3.30 -15.72 -1.43
C GLN A 211 2.39 -16.11 -2.60
N ARG A 212 2.13 -17.40 -2.80
CA ARG A 212 1.30 -17.90 -3.91
C ARG A 212 -0.16 -17.37 -3.89
N ASN A 213 -0.63 -16.86 -2.75
CA ASN A 213 -2.00 -16.36 -2.60
C ASN A 213 -2.14 -14.86 -2.92
N VAL A 214 -1.04 -14.17 -3.23
CA VAL A 214 -1.05 -12.75 -3.58
C VAL A 214 -1.85 -12.49 -4.84
N GLU A 215 -1.52 -13.18 -5.95
CA GLU A 215 -2.23 -13.04 -7.20
C GLU A 215 -3.72 -13.44 -7.11
N PRO A 216 -4.10 -14.56 -6.46
CA PRO A 216 -5.50 -14.87 -6.16
C PRO A 216 -6.24 -13.76 -5.40
N LEU A 217 -5.61 -13.10 -4.43
CA LEU A 217 -6.21 -12.01 -3.67
C LEU A 217 -6.42 -10.76 -4.55
N HIS A 218 -5.48 -10.42 -5.42
CA HIS A 218 -5.67 -9.34 -6.40
C HIS A 218 -6.81 -9.68 -7.38
N ARG A 219 -6.86 -10.90 -7.90
CA ARG A 219 -7.98 -11.34 -8.75
C ARG A 219 -9.32 -11.35 -8.02
N ALA A 220 -9.33 -11.57 -6.71
CA ALA A 220 -10.51 -11.44 -5.86
C ALA A 220 -10.99 -10.00 -5.72
N GLY A 221 -10.16 -9.00 -6.07
CA GLY A 221 -10.48 -7.58 -6.05
C GLY A 221 -9.76 -6.79 -4.95
N ALA A 222 -8.72 -7.33 -4.33
CA ALA A 222 -7.87 -6.55 -3.42
C ALA A 222 -7.07 -5.50 -4.20
N ASP A 223 -7.07 -4.27 -3.70
CA ASP A 223 -6.27 -3.19 -4.28
C ASP A 223 -4.80 -3.33 -3.85
N PHE A 224 -4.58 -3.74 -2.60
CA PHE A 224 -3.26 -4.01 -2.05
C PHE A 224 -3.23 -5.35 -1.34
N VAL A 225 -2.20 -6.12 -1.62
CA VAL A 225 -1.89 -7.37 -0.93
C VAL A 225 -0.47 -7.31 -0.41
N ILE A 226 -0.25 -7.70 0.83
CA ILE A 226 1.08 -7.75 1.43
C ILE A 226 1.37 -9.16 1.91
N SER A 227 2.40 -9.78 1.35
CA SER A 227 2.85 -11.11 1.76
C SER A 227 3.73 -11.05 2.99
N GLN A 228 3.39 -11.88 3.97
CA GLN A 228 4.19 -12.02 5.17
C GLN A 228 5.57 -12.62 4.88
N ASP A 229 5.62 -13.59 3.97
CA ASP A 229 6.85 -14.28 3.59
C ASP A 229 7.83 -13.33 2.91
N HIS A 230 7.34 -12.58 1.91
CA HIS A 230 8.19 -11.63 1.18
C HIS A 230 8.69 -10.50 2.07
N MET A 231 7.84 -9.93 2.89
CA MET A 231 8.22 -8.88 3.85
C MET A 231 9.27 -9.39 4.84
N GLY A 232 9.12 -10.62 5.32
CA GLY A 232 10.08 -11.26 6.21
C GLY A 232 11.45 -11.46 5.54
N ALA A 233 11.45 -11.99 4.33
CA ALA A 233 12.66 -12.23 3.55
C ALA A 233 13.43 -10.92 3.25
N THR A 234 12.75 -9.88 2.79
CA THR A 234 13.35 -8.56 2.52
C THR A 234 13.92 -7.94 3.79
N SER A 235 13.19 -8.05 4.92
CA SER A 235 13.69 -7.53 6.21
C SER A 235 14.95 -8.23 6.66
N ILE A 236 15.03 -9.55 6.52
CA ILE A 236 16.23 -10.35 6.84
C ILE A 236 17.38 -10.01 5.90
N PHE A 237 17.11 -9.91 4.60
CA PHE A 237 18.10 -9.56 3.61
C PHE A 237 18.74 -8.20 3.87
N ASN A 238 17.90 -7.18 4.12
CA ASN A 238 18.37 -5.83 4.44
C ASN A 238 19.25 -5.79 5.69
N LEU A 239 18.87 -6.57 6.70
CA LEU A 239 19.64 -6.68 7.94
C LEU A 239 21.01 -7.34 7.73
N LEU A 240 21.06 -8.46 6.98
CA LEU A 240 22.27 -9.23 6.76
C LEU A 240 23.25 -8.53 5.81
N ARG A 241 22.73 -7.89 4.77
CA ARG A 241 23.56 -7.24 3.73
C ARG A 241 23.79 -5.76 4.00
N ARG A 242 23.21 -5.18 5.04
CA ARG A 242 23.16 -3.73 5.28
C ARG A 242 22.65 -2.99 4.03
N ALA A 243 21.80 -3.66 3.26
CA ALA A 243 21.21 -3.12 2.04
C ALA A 243 20.06 -2.17 2.37
N LYS A 244 19.80 -1.24 1.44
CA LYS A 244 18.62 -0.35 1.49
C LYS A 244 17.71 -0.70 0.32
N ILE A 245 17.20 -1.94 0.31
CA ILE A 245 16.14 -2.30 -0.62
C ILE A 245 14.84 -1.78 -0.04
N LEU A 246 14.19 -0.89 -0.77
CA LEU A 246 12.87 -0.39 -0.43
C LEU A 246 11.84 -1.29 -1.10
N MET A 247 11.11 -2.04 -0.31
CA MET A 247 9.96 -2.78 -0.79
C MET A 247 8.82 -1.79 -1.01
N VAL A 248 8.49 -1.54 -2.26
CA VAL A 248 7.41 -0.63 -2.65
C VAL A 248 6.08 -1.35 -2.57
N THR A 249 5.92 -2.39 -3.35
CA THR A 249 4.80 -3.32 -3.30
C THR A 249 5.33 -4.72 -3.60
N GLU A 250 4.48 -5.73 -3.62
CA GLU A 250 4.92 -7.05 -3.98
C GLU A 250 5.44 -7.12 -5.41
N GLY A 251 6.67 -7.59 -5.54
CA GLY A 251 7.36 -7.74 -6.82
C GLY A 251 8.03 -6.48 -7.35
N LEU A 252 8.00 -5.36 -6.61
CA LEU A 252 8.72 -4.15 -6.98
C LEU A 252 9.61 -3.67 -5.83
N ASP A 253 10.90 -3.81 -6.03
CA ASP A 253 11.93 -3.32 -5.14
C ASP A 253 12.68 -2.14 -5.77
N VAL A 254 12.92 -1.09 -4.99
CA VAL A 254 13.73 0.05 -5.40
C VAL A 254 15.02 0.05 -4.58
N PHE A 255 16.16 0.15 -5.26
CA PHE A 255 17.45 0.17 -4.60
C PHE A 255 18.43 1.12 -5.29
N SER A 256 19.42 1.60 -4.54
CA SER A 256 20.53 2.38 -5.07
C SER A 256 21.72 1.47 -5.35
N GLN A 257 22.30 1.64 -6.52
CA GLN A 257 23.50 0.91 -6.94
C GLN A 257 24.56 1.89 -7.42
N LYS A 258 25.78 1.75 -6.91
CA LYS A 258 26.90 2.54 -7.42
C LYS A 258 27.14 2.19 -8.90
N THR A 259 27.28 3.22 -9.74
CA THR A 259 27.48 3.03 -11.17
C THR A 259 28.75 2.20 -11.43
N PRO A 260 28.64 1.05 -12.10
CA PRO A 260 29.81 0.26 -12.50
C PRO A 260 30.73 1.05 -13.44
N HIS A 261 32.03 0.81 -13.39
CA HIS A 261 32.98 1.51 -14.26
C HIS A 261 32.67 1.37 -15.77
N SER A 262 32.08 0.26 -16.18
CA SER A 262 31.65 0.02 -17.56
C SER A 262 30.50 0.89 -18.04
N LEU A 263 29.81 1.60 -17.14
CA LEU A 263 28.69 2.48 -17.44
C LEU A 263 28.98 3.96 -17.16
N VAL A 264 30.20 4.28 -16.69
CA VAL A 264 30.64 5.67 -16.52
C VAL A 264 30.72 6.31 -17.90
N ASP A 265 30.19 7.54 -18.02
CA ASP A 265 30.09 8.32 -19.27
C ASP A 265 29.21 7.70 -20.37
N VAL A 266 28.48 6.62 -20.08
CA VAL A 266 27.50 6.03 -21.00
C VAL A 266 26.15 6.67 -20.79
N LYS A 267 25.52 7.17 -21.87
CA LYS A 267 24.14 7.69 -21.78
C LYS A 267 23.18 6.58 -21.36
N VAL A 268 22.20 6.90 -20.52
CA VAL A 268 21.20 5.91 -20.01
C VAL A 268 20.55 5.12 -21.15
N LYS A 269 20.18 5.80 -22.27
CA LYS A 269 19.58 5.15 -23.45
C LYS A 269 20.51 4.11 -24.12
N ASP A 270 21.83 4.28 -24.00
CA ASP A 270 22.84 3.45 -24.66
C ASP A 270 23.37 2.36 -23.70
N SER A 271 23.01 2.40 -22.43
CA SER A 271 23.47 1.49 -21.37
C SER A 271 22.95 0.06 -21.52
N LYS A 272 21.80 -0.12 -22.16
CA LYS A 272 21.08 -1.40 -22.31
C LYS A 272 20.82 -2.11 -20.98
N ILE A 273 20.75 -1.36 -19.86
CA ILE A 273 20.53 -1.93 -18.52
C ILE A 273 19.23 -2.72 -18.50
N ARG A 274 18.14 -2.14 -19.01
CA ARG A 274 16.84 -2.81 -19.02
C ARG A 274 16.85 -4.13 -19.80
N GLU A 275 17.49 -4.14 -20.97
CA GLU A 275 17.60 -5.36 -21.80
C GLU A 275 18.40 -6.46 -21.10
N LYS A 276 19.46 -6.09 -20.37
CA LYS A 276 20.39 -7.04 -19.74
C LYS A 276 19.95 -7.52 -18.36
N THR A 277 19.22 -6.69 -17.60
CA THR A 277 18.94 -6.93 -16.18
C THR A 277 17.46 -6.96 -15.85
N GLY A 278 16.58 -6.48 -16.73
CA GLY A 278 15.17 -6.25 -16.45
C GLY A 278 14.89 -5.02 -15.55
N CYS A 279 15.94 -4.36 -15.04
CA CYS A 279 15.79 -3.18 -14.17
C CYS A 279 15.55 -1.91 -14.99
N SER A 280 14.72 -1.02 -14.49
CA SER A 280 14.55 0.36 -14.99
C SER A 280 15.37 1.34 -14.15
N ILE A 281 15.83 2.42 -14.77
CA ILE A 281 16.58 3.51 -14.13
C ILE A 281 15.66 4.74 -14.09
#